data_c5ca162618addec74ebde891b7e9efb0
#
_entry.id   c5ca162618addec74ebde891b7e9efb0
#
_cell.length_a   1.000
_cell.length_b   1.000
_cell.length_c   1.000
_cell.angle_alpha   90.00
_cell.angle_beta   90.00
_cell.angle_gamma   90.00
#
_symmetry.space_group_name_H-M   'P 1'
#
loop_
_entity.id
_entity.type
_entity.pdbx_description
1 polymer ?
#
loop_
_entity_poly.entity_id
_entity_poly.type
_entity_poly.pdbx_seq_one_letter_code
_entity_poly.pdbx_strand_id
1 'polypeptide(L)'
;MSRETAVVVGVTGAFGEVIAKRLLWRGLDVVGVARDAAKLEEVAGRLGQEFIPCAADIGDDGAIAAIASALPDQAVAMVVHSVGLPVAGGILVAEPGALAAATNLKCGGFVRLVRAVDTRLRDKSRLVAIGGHYGFEPSPYAATAGVGNAALANLVRQMSWAYGPRKITAHLVAPGPADTDRLRKVAAARAERAGKPLDEEYENMRADSAIGAFTTPDQVAWAIAMLLDPEADALAGSTMGLDSGRRHGI
;
A
#
# COMPACT_ATOMS: atom_id res chain seq x y z
N MET A 1 -24.01 -13.82 10.69
CA MET A 1 -23.03 -14.09 9.62
C MET A 1 -21.66 -14.18 10.28
N SER A 2 -20.85 -15.18 9.95
CA SER A 2 -19.44 -15.23 10.41
C SER A 2 -18.70 -14.01 9.88
N ARG A 3 -17.83 -13.40 10.69
CA ARG A 3 -16.95 -12.31 10.25
C ARG A 3 -16.02 -12.82 9.14
N GLU A 4 -15.62 -11.94 8.25
CA GLU A 4 -14.60 -12.23 7.24
C GLU A 4 -13.30 -11.55 7.62
N THR A 5 -12.21 -11.96 7.02
CA THR A 5 -10.86 -11.47 7.34
C THR A 5 -10.34 -10.53 6.27
N ALA A 6 -9.64 -9.49 6.68
CA ALA A 6 -8.72 -8.74 5.82
C ALA A 6 -7.27 -8.99 6.24
N VAL A 7 -6.33 -8.99 5.29
CA VAL A 7 -4.89 -9.08 5.58
C VAL A 7 -4.21 -7.79 5.14
N VAL A 8 -3.53 -7.11 6.06
CA VAL A 8 -2.86 -5.82 5.80
C VAL A 8 -1.36 -5.95 6.02
N VAL A 9 -0.58 -5.96 4.94
CA VAL A 9 0.89 -5.99 5.01
C VAL A 9 1.44 -4.57 5.10
N GLY A 10 2.41 -4.35 5.99
CA GLY A 10 2.95 -3.02 6.30
C GLY A 10 2.09 -2.27 7.32
N VAL A 11 1.41 -3.00 8.20
CA VAL A 11 0.43 -2.46 9.15
C VAL A 11 1.03 -1.47 10.17
N THR A 12 2.31 -1.55 10.47
CA THR A 12 3.01 -0.60 11.36
C THR A 12 3.40 0.72 10.67
N GLY A 13 3.11 0.87 9.39
CA GLY A 13 3.35 2.09 8.62
C GLY A 13 2.19 3.08 8.69
N ALA A 14 2.44 4.33 8.26
CA ALA A 14 1.47 5.44 8.33
C ALA A 14 0.12 5.15 7.65
N PHE A 15 0.10 4.39 6.55
CA PHE A 15 -1.14 3.97 5.92
C PHE A 15 -1.71 2.70 6.54
N GLY A 16 -0.84 1.73 6.87
CA GLY A 16 -1.26 0.38 7.25
C GLY A 16 -2.13 0.35 8.49
N GLU A 17 -1.78 1.08 9.54
CA GLU A 17 -2.56 1.13 10.78
C GLU A 17 -3.93 1.77 10.57
N VAL A 18 -3.99 2.88 9.82
CA VAL A 18 -5.25 3.58 9.54
C VAL A 18 -6.17 2.72 8.67
N ILE A 19 -5.59 1.98 7.71
CA ILE A 19 -6.34 1.02 6.88
C ILE A 19 -6.88 -0.12 7.76
N ALA A 20 -6.05 -0.72 8.61
CA ALA A 20 -6.48 -1.80 9.51
C ALA A 20 -7.63 -1.33 10.41
N LYS A 21 -7.50 -0.16 11.04
CA LYS A 21 -8.57 0.46 11.84
C LYS A 21 -9.87 0.64 11.06
N ARG A 22 -9.79 1.10 9.82
CA ARG A 22 -10.95 1.30 8.94
C ARG A 22 -11.62 -0.02 8.57
N LEU A 23 -10.84 -1.08 8.32
CA LEU A 23 -11.37 -2.41 7.98
C LEU A 23 -12.01 -3.10 9.19
N LEU A 24 -11.43 -2.96 10.39
CA LEU A 24 -12.07 -3.36 11.65
C LEU A 24 -13.43 -2.67 11.83
N TRP A 25 -13.49 -1.36 11.58
CA TRP A 25 -14.75 -0.61 11.65
C TRP A 25 -15.79 -1.07 10.62
N ARG A 26 -15.34 -1.59 9.45
CA ARG A 26 -16.22 -2.24 8.45
C ARG A 26 -16.66 -3.66 8.88
N GLY A 27 -16.29 -4.12 10.07
CA GLY A 27 -16.72 -5.39 10.66
C GLY A 27 -15.89 -6.61 10.23
N LEU A 28 -14.71 -6.41 9.65
CA LEU A 28 -13.76 -7.48 9.35
C LEU A 28 -12.85 -7.76 10.56
N ASP A 29 -12.35 -8.99 10.69
CA ASP A 29 -11.15 -9.26 11.47
C ASP A 29 -9.93 -8.91 10.63
N VAL A 30 -8.84 -8.44 11.25
CA VAL A 30 -7.66 -7.99 10.49
C VAL A 30 -6.41 -8.73 10.92
N VAL A 31 -5.80 -9.48 10.00
CA VAL A 31 -4.43 -9.98 10.17
C VAL A 31 -3.47 -8.89 9.73
N GLY A 32 -2.75 -8.31 10.69
CA GLY A 32 -1.77 -7.26 10.45
C GLY A 32 -0.37 -7.81 10.33
N VAL A 33 0.31 -7.59 9.20
CA VAL A 33 1.62 -8.15 8.91
C VAL A 33 2.70 -7.06 8.92
N ALA A 34 3.75 -7.27 9.71
CA ALA A 34 4.94 -6.43 9.73
C ALA A 34 6.17 -7.22 10.22
N ARG A 35 7.37 -6.69 10.00
CA ARG A 35 8.63 -7.34 10.41
C ARG A 35 8.96 -7.15 11.88
N ASP A 36 8.62 -5.99 12.42
CA ASP A 36 8.93 -5.58 13.78
C ASP A 36 7.83 -6.05 14.73
N ALA A 37 8.09 -7.13 15.46
CA ALA A 37 7.14 -7.75 16.37
C ALA A 37 6.75 -6.80 17.52
N ALA A 38 7.69 -5.99 18.05
CA ALA A 38 7.40 -5.07 19.14
C ALA A 38 6.40 -3.97 18.71
N LYS A 39 6.63 -3.36 17.55
CA LYS A 39 5.68 -2.38 16.99
C LYS A 39 4.34 -3.03 16.64
N LEU A 40 4.36 -4.29 16.24
CA LEU A 40 3.13 -5.02 15.92
C LEU A 40 2.26 -5.20 17.17
N GLU A 41 2.87 -5.53 18.30
CA GLU A 41 2.18 -5.63 19.60
C GLU A 41 1.62 -4.27 20.05
N GLU A 42 2.36 -3.18 19.83
CA GLU A 42 1.85 -1.83 20.10
C GLU A 42 0.60 -1.51 19.27
N VAL A 43 0.61 -1.89 17.98
CA VAL A 43 -0.56 -1.72 17.09
C VAL A 43 -1.72 -2.60 17.58
N ALA A 44 -1.45 -3.84 17.95
CA ALA A 44 -2.47 -4.76 18.49
C ALA A 44 -3.14 -4.19 19.76
N GLY A 45 -2.34 -3.61 20.66
CA GLY A 45 -2.87 -2.95 21.87
C GLY A 45 -3.80 -1.76 21.56
N ARG A 46 -3.60 -1.07 20.43
CA ARG A 46 -4.45 0.04 20.01
C ARG A 46 -5.70 -0.38 19.24
N LEU A 47 -5.64 -1.48 18.47
CA LEU A 47 -6.70 -1.90 17.56
C LEU A 47 -7.69 -2.92 18.15
N GLY A 48 -7.31 -3.61 19.24
CA GLY A 48 -8.21 -4.50 19.98
C GLY A 48 -8.20 -5.96 19.51
N GLN A 49 -9.16 -6.74 19.99
CA GLN A 49 -9.16 -8.20 19.91
C GLN A 49 -9.38 -8.77 18.50
N GLU A 50 -10.02 -8.03 17.63
CA GLU A 50 -10.24 -8.43 16.23
C GLU A 50 -9.02 -8.19 15.33
N PHE A 51 -7.94 -7.65 15.88
CA PHE A 51 -6.66 -7.50 15.20
C PHE A 51 -5.72 -8.65 15.60
N ILE A 52 -5.22 -9.37 14.61
CA ILE A 52 -4.34 -10.54 14.76
C ILE A 52 -2.94 -10.15 14.28
N PRO A 53 -1.94 -10.02 15.17
CA PRO A 53 -0.58 -9.69 14.78
C PRO A 53 0.10 -10.88 14.09
N CYS A 54 0.82 -10.62 12.99
CA CYS A 54 1.60 -11.60 12.24
C CYS A 54 3.00 -11.05 11.92
N ALA A 55 4.02 -11.51 12.62
CA ALA A 55 5.41 -11.11 12.37
C ALA A 55 5.96 -11.86 11.16
N ALA A 56 6.17 -11.15 10.03
CA ALA A 56 6.74 -11.72 8.80
C ALA A 56 7.41 -10.65 7.93
N ASP A 57 8.49 -11.03 7.23
CA ASP A 57 9.10 -10.19 6.20
C ASP A 57 8.52 -10.55 4.83
N ILE A 58 7.69 -9.68 4.30
CA ILE A 58 7.07 -9.88 2.97
C ILE A 58 8.09 -9.88 1.82
N GLY A 59 9.32 -9.45 2.07
CA GLY A 59 10.43 -9.57 1.13
C GLY A 59 10.98 -10.99 0.98
N ASP A 60 10.58 -11.91 1.87
CA ASP A 60 11.03 -13.30 1.92
C ASP A 60 9.87 -14.28 1.70
N ASP A 61 10.14 -15.44 1.08
CA ASP A 61 9.12 -16.44 0.77
C ASP A 61 8.55 -17.13 2.02
N GLY A 62 9.28 -17.12 3.15
CA GLY A 62 8.79 -17.59 4.44
C GLY A 62 7.54 -16.86 4.92
N ALA A 63 7.29 -15.62 4.44
CA ALA A 63 6.07 -14.89 4.72
C ALA A 63 4.80 -15.62 4.28
N ILE A 64 4.87 -16.43 3.22
CA ILE A 64 3.70 -17.19 2.72
C ILE A 64 3.17 -18.11 3.82
N ALA A 65 4.05 -18.94 4.39
CA ALA A 65 3.65 -19.87 5.44
C ALA A 65 3.25 -19.15 6.74
N ALA A 66 3.98 -18.11 7.13
CA ALA A 66 3.68 -17.33 8.33
C ALA A 66 2.29 -16.67 8.26
N ILE A 67 1.97 -16.02 7.15
CA ILE A 67 0.66 -15.39 6.95
C ILE A 67 -0.45 -16.46 6.90
N ALA A 68 -0.25 -17.55 6.14
CA ALA A 68 -1.24 -18.62 6.04
C ALA A 68 -1.56 -19.24 7.41
N SER A 69 -0.56 -19.40 8.28
CA SER A 69 -0.72 -19.93 9.64
C SER A 69 -1.42 -18.95 10.60
N ALA A 70 -1.34 -17.66 10.35
CA ALA A 70 -1.99 -16.62 11.17
C ALA A 70 -3.46 -16.40 10.79
N LEU A 71 -3.92 -16.93 9.66
CA LEU A 71 -5.31 -16.75 9.21
C LEU A 71 -6.27 -17.51 10.13
N PRO A 72 -7.34 -16.87 10.61
CA PRO A 72 -8.45 -17.57 11.23
C PRO A 72 -9.18 -18.45 10.21
N ASP A 73 -10.03 -19.36 10.70
CA ASP A 73 -10.83 -20.24 9.83
C ASP A 73 -12.03 -19.49 9.22
N GLN A 74 -11.74 -18.47 8.44
CA GLN A 74 -12.69 -17.56 7.81
C GLN A 74 -12.29 -17.29 6.37
N ALA A 75 -13.24 -16.84 5.55
CA ALA A 75 -12.94 -16.34 4.21
C ALA A 75 -12.18 -15.00 4.28
N VAL A 76 -11.26 -14.80 3.34
CA VAL A 76 -10.53 -13.54 3.18
C VAL A 76 -11.26 -12.66 2.19
N ALA A 77 -11.87 -11.57 2.70
CA ALA A 77 -12.59 -10.60 1.88
C ALA A 77 -11.66 -9.62 1.17
N MET A 78 -10.52 -9.29 1.79
CA MET A 78 -9.59 -8.30 1.24
C MET A 78 -8.15 -8.57 1.67
N VAL A 79 -7.23 -8.37 0.74
CA VAL A 79 -5.80 -8.21 1.07
C VAL A 79 -5.32 -6.82 0.68
N VAL A 80 -4.46 -6.22 1.50
CA VAL A 80 -3.89 -4.90 1.26
C VAL A 80 -2.37 -4.95 1.39
N HIS A 81 -1.66 -4.69 0.29
CA HIS A 81 -0.21 -4.56 0.29
C HIS A 81 0.20 -3.10 0.42
N SER A 82 0.56 -2.68 1.64
CA SER A 82 0.82 -1.28 2.02
C SER A 82 2.31 -0.99 2.30
N VAL A 83 3.22 -1.77 1.71
CA VAL A 83 4.66 -1.62 2.00
C VAL A 83 5.24 -0.39 1.30
N GLY A 84 5.85 0.51 2.08
CA GLY A 84 6.65 1.63 1.57
C GLY A 84 8.02 1.18 1.08
N LEU A 85 8.57 1.90 0.09
CA LEU A 85 9.91 1.65 -0.42
C LEU A 85 10.94 2.54 0.29
N PRO A 86 12.16 2.04 0.55
CA PRO A 86 13.28 2.89 0.93
C PRO A 86 13.57 3.93 -0.16
N VAL A 87 14.02 5.10 0.25
CA VAL A 87 14.50 6.14 -0.67
C VAL A 87 15.94 5.80 -1.05
N ALA A 88 16.21 5.55 -2.33
CA ALA A 88 17.54 5.23 -2.84
C ALA A 88 18.13 6.35 -3.72
N GLY A 89 17.55 7.54 -3.65
CA GLY A 89 17.97 8.68 -4.47
C GLY A 89 17.43 8.66 -5.90
N GLY A 90 18.00 9.49 -6.75
CA GLY A 90 17.65 9.57 -8.17
C GLY A 90 18.34 8.50 -9.02
N ILE A 91 17.93 8.40 -10.28
CA ILE A 91 18.41 7.35 -11.20
C ILE A 91 19.93 7.39 -11.46
N LEU A 92 20.55 8.54 -11.34
CA LEU A 92 21.99 8.68 -11.58
C LEU A 92 22.86 8.18 -10.41
N VAL A 93 22.26 7.95 -9.23
CA VAL A 93 22.98 7.56 -8.01
C VAL A 93 22.42 6.30 -7.34
N ALA A 94 21.25 5.83 -7.77
CA ALA A 94 20.64 4.65 -7.19
C ALA A 94 21.39 3.39 -7.61
N GLU A 95 21.78 2.59 -6.62
CA GLU A 95 22.42 1.30 -6.87
C GLU A 95 21.45 0.34 -7.59
N PRO A 96 21.91 -0.43 -8.62
CA PRO A 96 21.06 -1.39 -9.33
C PRO A 96 20.35 -2.38 -8.40
N GLY A 97 21.03 -2.83 -7.34
CA GLY A 97 20.46 -3.70 -6.31
C GLY A 97 19.27 -3.09 -5.58
N ALA A 98 19.23 -1.77 -5.41
CA ALA A 98 18.10 -1.07 -4.79
C ALA A 98 16.82 -1.15 -5.65
N LEU A 99 16.95 -1.11 -6.97
CA LEU A 99 15.83 -1.28 -7.91
C LEU A 99 15.28 -2.72 -7.84
N ALA A 100 16.15 -3.72 -7.79
CA ALA A 100 15.75 -5.12 -7.65
C ALA A 100 15.03 -5.34 -6.30
N ALA A 101 15.58 -4.82 -5.19
CA ALA A 101 14.95 -4.91 -3.87
C ALA A 101 13.59 -4.20 -3.82
N ALA A 102 13.47 -3.03 -4.43
CA ALA A 102 12.19 -2.31 -4.53
C ALA A 102 11.13 -3.11 -5.29
N THR A 103 11.51 -3.72 -6.40
CA THR A 103 10.61 -4.58 -7.20
C THR A 103 10.23 -5.84 -6.42
N ASN A 104 11.17 -6.48 -5.72
CA ASN A 104 10.87 -7.62 -4.85
C ASN A 104 9.88 -7.24 -3.74
N LEU A 105 10.07 -6.12 -3.06
CA LEU A 105 9.14 -5.67 -2.01
C LEU A 105 7.75 -5.35 -2.57
N LYS A 106 7.66 -4.68 -3.71
CA LYS A 106 6.37 -4.28 -4.30
C LYS A 106 5.68 -5.43 -5.02
N CYS A 107 6.34 -6.05 -5.98
CA CYS A 107 5.74 -7.07 -6.82
C CYS A 107 5.83 -8.45 -6.16
N GLY A 108 7.01 -8.87 -5.75
CA GLY A 108 7.21 -10.15 -5.05
C GLY A 108 6.39 -10.23 -3.77
N GLY A 109 6.40 -9.15 -2.95
CA GLY A 109 5.61 -9.08 -1.73
C GLY A 109 4.10 -9.19 -1.99
N PHE A 110 3.57 -8.54 -3.03
CA PHE A 110 2.15 -8.66 -3.36
C PHE A 110 1.79 -10.08 -3.82
N VAL A 111 2.65 -10.72 -4.62
CA VAL A 111 2.47 -12.12 -5.03
C VAL A 111 2.49 -13.07 -3.82
N ARG A 112 3.44 -12.89 -2.88
CA ARG A 112 3.50 -13.69 -1.65
C ARG A 112 2.25 -13.55 -0.81
N LEU A 113 1.79 -12.31 -0.61
CA LEU A 113 0.55 -12.03 0.12
C LEU A 113 -0.64 -12.76 -0.49
N VAL A 114 -0.84 -12.64 -1.81
CA VAL A 114 -1.96 -13.29 -2.50
C VAL A 114 -1.85 -14.83 -2.41
N ARG A 115 -0.66 -15.39 -2.59
CA ARG A 115 -0.43 -16.84 -2.45
C ARG A 115 -0.72 -17.36 -1.04
N ALA A 116 -0.38 -16.59 -0.02
CA ALA A 116 -0.62 -16.98 1.37
C ALA A 116 -2.11 -17.16 1.70
N VAL A 117 -2.98 -16.44 1.00
CA VAL A 117 -4.42 -16.42 1.28
C VAL A 117 -5.26 -17.12 0.21
N ASP A 118 -4.67 -17.61 -0.89
CA ASP A 118 -5.38 -18.02 -2.10
C ASP A 118 -6.50 -19.05 -1.85
N THR A 119 -6.27 -20.01 -0.95
CA THR A 119 -7.27 -21.03 -0.58
C THR A 119 -8.42 -20.49 0.26
N ARG A 120 -8.29 -19.29 0.80
CA ARG A 120 -9.31 -18.60 1.61
C ARG A 120 -10.03 -17.48 0.84
N LEU A 121 -9.57 -17.16 -0.39
CA LEU A 121 -10.25 -16.19 -1.24
C LEU A 121 -11.57 -16.78 -1.76
N ARG A 122 -12.60 -15.94 -1.81
CA ARG A 122 -13.92 -16.25 -2.34
C ARG A 122 -14.30 -15.30 -3.47
N ASP A 123 -15.43 -15.49 -4.11
CA ASP A 123 -15.99 -14.50 -5.03
C ASP A 123 -16.16 -13.15 -4.31
N LYS A 124 -15.90 -12.06 -5.00
CA LYS A 124 -15.88 -10.68 -4.49
C LYS A 124 -14.75 -10.36 -3.49
N SER A 125 -13.77 -11.25 -3.30
CA SER A 125 -12.54 -10.86 -2.60
C SER A 125 -11.78 -9.76 -3.35
N ARG A 126 -11.08 -8.89 -2.63
CA ARG A 126 -10.36 -7.73 -3.17
C ARG A 126 -8.86 -7.87 -2.97
N LEU A 127 -8.10 -7.82 -4.04
CA LEU A 127 -6.64 -7.80 -4.03
C LEU A 127 -6.18 -6.35 -4.22
N VAL A 128 -5.73 -5.68 -3.16
CA VAL A 128 -5.41 -4.25 -3.21
C VAL A 128 -3.93 -4.04 -2.97
N ALA A 129 -3.29 -3.27 -3.85
CA ALA A 129 -1.91 -2.85 -3.68
C ALA A 129 -1.81 -1.31 -3.61
N ILE A 130 -0.95 -0.80 -2.73
CA ILE A 130 -0.64 0.62 -2.68
C ILE A 130 0.64 0.89 -3.49
N GLY A 131 0.47 1.63 -4.56
CA GLY A 131 1.55 2.15 -5.40
C GLY A 131 1.94 3.58 -5.02
N GLY A 132 1.94 4.45 -6.00
CA GLY A 132 2.20 5.88 -5.86
C GLY A 132 2.32 6.55 -7.23
N HIS A 133 2.13 7.86 -7.24
CA HIS A 133 2.08 8.68 -8.48
C HIS A 133 3.34 8.57 -9.35
N TYR A 134 4.52 8.35 -8.77
CA TYR A 134 5.76 8.18 -9.55
C TYR A 134 5.77 6.94 -10.47
N GLY A 135 4.85 6.00 -10.32
CA GLY A 135 4.68 4.91 -11.27
C GLY A 135 4.05 5.35 -12.60
N PHE A 136 3.44 6.54 -12.64
CA PHE A 136 2.73 7.10 -13.78
C PHE A 136 3.38 8.38 -14.29
N GLU A 137 3.93 9.20 -13.38
CA GLU A 137 4.70 10.39 -13.70
C GLU A 137 6.15 10.21 -13.22
N PRO A 138 7.06 9.82 -14.12
CA PRO A 138 8.43 9.52 -13.74
C PRO A 138 9.15 10.77 -13.24
N SER A 139 10.00 10.57 -12.25
CA SER A 139 10.88 11.62 -11.72
C SER A 139 12.32 11.11 -11.68
N PRO A 140 13.30 11.90 -12.13
CA PRO A 140 14.71 11.49 -12.08
C PRO A 140 15.21 11.34 -10.63
N TYR A 141 14.47 11.82 -9.64
CA TYR A 141 14.84 11.81 -8.22
C TYR A 141 14.22 10.67 -7.41
N ALA A 142 13.38 9.82 -8.02
CA ALA A 142 12.60 8.79 -7.34
C ALA A 142 12.76 7.41 -7.98
N ALA A 143 14.01 6.96 -8.18
CA ALA A 143 14.33 5.77 -8.95
C ALA A 143 13.57 4.51 -8.48
N THR A 144 13.70 4.15 -7.20
CA THR A 144 13.03 2.95 -6.64
C THR A 144 11.51 3.07 -6.66
N ALA A 145 10.97 4.24 -6.32
CA ALA A 145 9.53 4.48 -6.29
C ALA A 145 8.95 4.48 -7.71
N GLY A 146 9.62 5.09 -8.69
CA GLY A 146 9.19 5.09 -10.09
C GLY A 146 9.10 3.68 -10.64
N VAL A 147 10.22 2.96 -10.65
CA VAL A 147 10.31 1.61 -11.22
C VAL A 147 9.40 0.62 -10.46
N GLY A 148 9.47 0.59 -9.13
CA GLY A 148 8.70 -0.36 -8.33
C GLY A 148 7.18 -0.13 -8.43
N ASN A 149 6.71 1.11 -8.50
CA ASN A 149 5.28 1.41 -8.64
C ASN A 149 4.76 1.16 -10.06
N ALA A 150 5.57 1.41 -11.11
CA ALA A 150 5.21 1.09 -12.48
C ALA A 150 5.09 -0.43 -12.70
N ALA A 151 6.04 -1.19 -12.16
CA ALA A 151 5.98 -2.66 -12.18
C ALA A 151 4.77 -3.19 -11.43
N LEU A 152 4.46 -2.62 -10.24
CA LEU A 152 3.28 -3.00 -9.46
C LEU A 152 1.97 -2.69 -10.21
N ALA A 153 1.88 -1.56 -10.90
CA ALA A 153 0.70 -1.20 -11.68
C ALA A 153 0.42 -2.24 -12.78
N ASN A 154 1.47 -2.71 -13.48
CA ASN A 154 1.35 -3.78 -14.46
C ASN A 154 0.93 -5.11 -13.79
N LEU A 155 1.54 -5.48 -12.67
CA LEU A 155 1.23 -6.70 -11.93
C LEU A 155 -0.24 -6.74 -11.47
N VAL A 156 -0.78 -5.64 -10.96
CA VAL A 156 -2.19 -5.56 -10.53
C VAL A 156 -3.13 -5.85 -11.72
N ARG A 157 -2.82 -5.35 -12.91
CA ARG A 157 -3.61 -5.66 -14.11
C ARG A 157 -3.53 -7.13 -14.48
N GLN A 158 -2.35 -7.76 -14.40
CA GLN A 158 -2.20 -9.20 -14.59
C GLN A 158 -3.01 -10.00 -13.57
N MET A 159 -2.95 -9.62 -12.28
CA MET A 159 -3.74 -10.23 -11.22
C MET A 159 -5.25 -10.11 -11.49
N SER A 160 -5.70 -8.96 -11.98
CA SER A 160 -7.11 -8.76 -12.34
C SER A 160 -7.60 -9.75 -13.40
N TRP A 161 -6.79 -10.01 -14.43
CA TRP A 161 -7.12 -11.02 -15.44
C TRP A 161 -7.04 -12.45 -14.91
N ALA A 162 -6.02 -12.76 -14.09
CA ALA A 162 -5.81 -14.10 -13.56
C ALA A 162 -6.91 -14.52 -12.56
N TYR A 163 -7.37 -13.60 -11.72
CA TYR A 163 -8.36 -13.85 -10.68
C TYR A 163 -9.80 -13.50 -11.10
N GLY A 164 -9.98 -12.76 -12.18
CA GLY A 164 -11.29 -12.38 -12.72
C GLY A 164 -12.27 -13.54 -12.95
N PRO A 165 -11.85 -14.71 -13.51
CA PRO A 165 -12.72 -15.88 -13.64
C PRO A 165 -13.32 -16.38 -12.31
N ARG A 166 -12.64 -16.13 -11.18
CA ARG A 166 -13.12 -16.41 -9.82
C ARG A 166 -13.95 -15.27 -9.23
N LYS A 167 -14.27 -14.23 -10.02
CA LYS A 167 -14.95 -12.99 -9.58
C LYS A 167 -14.20 -12.26 -8.44
N ILE A 168 -12.90 -12.40 -8.41
CA ILE A 168 -12.00 -11.68 -7.51
C ILE A 168 -11.41 -10.51 -8.28
N THR A 169 -11.40 -9.32 -7.70
CA THR A 169 -10.91 -8.10 -8.37
C THR A 169 -9.58 -7.64 -7.78
N ALA A 170 -8.71 -7.10 -8.62
CA ALA A 170 -7.45 -6.51 -8.20
C ALA A 170 -7.45 -5.00 -8.49
N HIS A 171 -6.91 -4.20 -7.57
CA HIS A 171 -6.95 -2.74 -7.63
C HIS A 171 -5.61 -2.15 -7.19
N LEU A 172 -5.20 -1.08 -7.86
CA LEU A 172 -4.08 -0.25 -7.43
C LEU A 172 -4.60 1.07 -6.85
N VAL A 173 -4.18 1.38 -5.64
CA VAL A 173 -4.34 2.71 -5.05
C VAL A 173 -3.02 3.44 -5.19
N ALA A 174 -3.02 4.60 -5.84
CA ALA A 174 -1.81 5.37 -6.16
C ALA A 174 -1.87 6.77 -5.49
N PRO A 175 -1.47 6.87 -4.21
CA PRO A 175 -1.41 8.16 -3.53
C PRO A 175 -0.35 9.07 -4.15
N GLY A 176 -0.62 10.37 -4.13
CA GLY A 176 0.37 11.42 -4.28
C GLY A 176 1.25 11.58 -3.03
N PRO A 177 1.92 12.72 -2.89
CA PRO A 177 2.57 13.08 -1.63
C PRO A 177 1.54 13.05 -0.50
N ALA A 178 1.82 12.25 0.53
CA ALA A 178 0.90 12.06 1.64
C ALA A 178 1.45 12.72 2.91
N ASP A 179 0.59 13.41 3.67
CA ASP A 179 0.96 14.06 4.92
C ASP A 179 1.35 13.03 5.98
N THR A 180 2.62 12.74 6.02
CA THR A 180 3.25 11.74 6.89
C THR A 180 4.63 12.23 7.30
N ASP A 181 5.20 11.67 8.36
CA ASP A 181 6.57 11.95 8.79
C ASP A 181 7.60 11.70 7.68
N ARG A 182 7.32 10.74 6.79
CA ARG A 182 8.15 10.49 5.62
C ARG A 182 8.17 11.69 4.68
N LEU A 183 7.02 12.32 4.41
CA LEU A 183 6.95 13.49 3.55
C LEU A 183 7.74 14.65 4.15
N ARG A 184 7.62 14.87 5.46
CA ARG A 184 8.40 15.91 6.17
C ARG A 184 9.91 15.69 6.05
N LYS A 185 10.38 14.45 6.16
CA LYS A 185 11.79 14.11 5.92
C LYS A 185 12.23 14.37 4.48
N VAL A 186 11.39 14.07 3.50
CA VAL A 186 11.65 14.35 2.09
C VAL A 186 11.70 15.85 1.84
N ALA A 187 10.78 16.63 2.41
CA ALA A 187 10.75 18.09 2.31
C ALA A 187 12.01 18.70 2.94
N ALA A 188 12.43 18.23 4.12
CA ALA A 188 13.65 18.70 4.78
C ALA A 188 14.90 18.47 3.91
N ALA A 189 15.05 17.27 3.32
CA ALA A 189 16.17 16.97 2.44
C ALA A 189 16.17 17.80 1.14
N ARG A 190 14.98 18.18 0.64
CA ARG A 190 14.85 19.07 -0.52
C ARG A 190 15.19 20.51 -0.17
N ALA A 191 14.67 21.01 0.96
CA ALA A 191 14.93 22.34 1.47
C ALA A 191 16.43 22.59 1.69
N GLU A 192 17.11 21.63 2.35
CA GLU A 192 18.55 21.67 2.56
C GLU A 192 19.32 21.74 1.22
N ARG A 193 18.97 20.90 0.25
CA ARG A 193 19.62 20.88 -1.07
C ARG A 193 19.39 22.17 -1.86
N ALA A 194 18.22 22.78 -1.72
CA ALA A 194 17.84 24.00 -2.40
C ALA A 194 18.28 25.27 -1.66
N GLY A 195 18.81 25.15 -0.45
CA GLY A 195 19.15 26.30 0.41
C GLY A 195 17.92 27.14 0.82
N LYS A 196 16.75 26.49 0.98
CA LYS A 196 15.48 27.12 1.30
C LYS A 196 14.98 26.76 2.69
N PRO A 197 14.12 27.59 3.34
CA PRO A 197 13.42 27.20 4.55
C PRO A 197 12.53 25.96 4.32
N LEU A 198 12.42 25.09 5.33
CA LEU A 198 11.58 23.89 5.28
C LEU A 198 10.12 24.21 4.97
N ASP A 199 9.57 25.23 5.63
CA ASP A 199 8.17 25.62 5.46
C ASP A 199 7.89 26.10 4.04
N GLU A 200 8.83 26.82 3.40
CA GLU A 200 8.70 27.24 2.00
C GLU A 200 8.66 26.02 1.07
N GLU A 201 9.57 25.06 1.27
CA GLU A 201 9.59 23.84 0.44
C GLU A 201 8.33 23.00 0.65
N TYR A 202 7.83 22.90 1.89
CA TYR A 202 6.61 22.17 2.20
C TYR A 202 5.38 22.80 1.53
N GLU A 203 5.27 24.12 1.55
CA GLU A 203 4.21 24.86 0.85
C GLU A 203 4.32 24.71 -0.68
N ASN A 204 5.53 24.78 -1.24
CA ASN A 204 5.76 24.54 -2.67
C ASN A 204 5.31 23.12 -3.07
N MET A 205 5.68 22.10 -2.27
CA MET A 205 5.24 20.73 -2.52
C MET A 205 3.73 20.55 -2.42
N ARG A 206 3.05 21.32 -1.58
CA ARG A 206 1.60 21.32 -1.43
C ARG A 206 0.91 22.02 -2.62
N ALA A 207 1.47 23.14 -3.05
CA ALA A 207 0.98 23.92 -4.19
C ALA A 207 1.07 23.17 -5.54
N ASP A 208 1.92 22.13 -5.63
CA ASP A 208 2.01 21.27 -6.80
C ASP A 208 0.73 20.43 -7.07
N SER A 209 -0.26 20.42 -6.18
CA SER A 209 -1.55 19.76 -6.40
C SER A 209 -2.66 20.74 -6.75
N ALA A 210 -3.64 20.31 -7.53
CA ALA A 210 -4.71 21.20 -8.04
C ALA A 210 -5.53 21.88 -6.92
N ILE A 211 -5.68 21.22 -5.77
CA ILE A 211 -6.44 21.77 -4.64
C ILE A 211 -5.55 22.27 -3.50
N GLY A 212 -4.23 22.36 -3.70
CA GLY A 212 -3.29 22.83 -2.70
C GLY A 212 -3.25 21.95 -1.44
N ALA A 213 -3.39 20.64 -1.58
CA ALA A 213 -3.46 19.71 -0.45
C ALA A 213 -2.64 18.43 -0.67
N PHE A 214 -2.11 17.87 0.41
CA PHE A 214 -1.56 16.51 0.41
C PHE A 214 -2.67 15.48 0.62
N THR A 215 -2.45 14.28 0.11
CA THR A 215 -3.27 13.11 0.45
C THR A 215 -3.10 12.77 1.94
N THR A 216 -4.17 12.39 2.62
CA THR A 216 -4.09 11.94 4.01
C THR A 216 -4.17 10.41 4.11
N PRO A 217 -3.61 9.79 5.18
CA PRO A 217 -3.79 8.36 5.45
C PRO A 217 -5.27 7.94 5.52
N ASP A 218 -6.13 8.80 6.08
CA ASP A 218 -7.58 8.54 6.17
C ASP A 218 -8.26 8.50 4.79
N GLN A 219 -7.85 9.35 3.85
CA GLN A 219 -8.36 9.31 2.47
C GLN A 219 -7.94 8.02 1.76
N VAL A 220 -6.70 7.55 1.98
CA VAL A 220 -6.23 6.26 1.44
C VAL A 220 -7.04 5.10 2.05
N ALA A 221 -7.24 5.10 3.36
CA ALA A 221 -8.01 4.07 4.04
C ALA A 221 -9.50 4.08 3.61
N TRP A 222 -10.08 5.25 3.38
CA TRP A 222 -11.43 5.40 2.83
C TRP A 222 -11.54 4.76 1.44
N ALA A 223 -10.64 5.09 0.53
CA ALA A 223 -10.66 4.54 -0.83
C ALA A 223 -10.47 3.01 -0.85
N ILE A 224 -9.66 2.46 0.05
CA ILE A 224 -9.49 1.01 0.18
C ILE A 224 -10.77 0.37 0.73
N ALA A 225 -11.36 0.92 1.79
CA ALA A 225 -12.58 0.38 2.37
C ALA A 225 -13.79 0.44 1.43
N MET A 226 -13.87 1.46 0.56
CA MET A 226 -14.88 1.59 -0.48
C MET A 226 -14.85 0.41 -1.47
N LEU A 227 -13.67 -0.19 -1.70
CA LEU A 227 -13.54 -1.36 -2.59
C LEU A 227 -14.27 -2.61 -2.07
N LEU A 228 -14.72 -2.65 -0.82
CA LEU A 228 -15.58 -3.71 -0.29
C LEU A 228 -17.02 -3.61 -0.80
N ASP A 229 -17.44 -2.45 -1.29
CA ASP A 229 -18.78 -2.25 -1.79
C ASP A 229 -18.95 -2.98 -3.13
N PRO A 230 -20.12 -3.61 -3.40
CA PRO A 230 -20.34 -4.41 -4.61
C PRO A 230 -20.12 -3.63 -5.91
N GLU A 231 -20.42 -2.34 -5.92
CA GLU A 231 -20.27 -1.43 -7.06
C GLU A 231 -18.81 -1.27 -7.49
N ALA A 232 -17.86 -1.52 -6.58
CA ALA A 232 -16.43 -1.48 -6.88
C ALA A 232 -15.96 -2.58 -7.85
N ASP A 233 -16.80 -3.57 -8.17
CA ASP A 233 -16.53 -4.55 -9.23
C ASP A 233 -16.20 -3.87 -10.57
N ALA A 234 -16.84 -2.72 -10.86
CA ALA A 234 -16.59 -1.93 -12.07
C ALA A 234 -15.16 -1.34 -12.12
N LEU A 235 -14.46 -1.28 -10.99
CA LEU A 235 -13.09 -0.77 -10.89
C LEU A 235 -12.02 -1.87 -11.05
N ALA A 236 -12.40 -3.10 -11.42
CA ALA A 236 -11.46 -4.21 -11.55
C ALA A 236 -10.29 -3.87 -12.51
N GLY A 237 -9.06 -4.06 -12.05
CA GLY A 237 -7.84 -3.75 -12.79
C GLY A 237 -7.50 -2.26 -12.87
N SER A 238 -8.30 -1.38 -12.27
CA SER A 238 -8.08 0.05 -12.32
C SER A 238 -6.98 0.53 -11.38
N THR A 239 -6.46 1.71 -11.69
CA THR A 239 -5.64 2.52 -10.79
C THR A 239 -6.45 3.70 -10.29
N MET A 240 -6.62 3.79 -8.98
CA MET A 240 -7.24 4.94 -8.33
C MET A 240 -6.16 5.93 -7.90
N GLY A 241 -6.08 7.08 -8.58
CA GLY A 241 -5.22 8.20 -8.21
C GLY A 241 -5.79 8.93 -7.00
N LEU A 242 -5.02 9.03 -5.93
CA LEU A 242 -5.35 9.82 -4.73
C LEU A 242 -4.26 10.86 -4.52
N ASP A 243 -4.15 11.83 -5.42
CA ASP A 243 -3.04 12.76 -5.48
C ASP A 243 -3.45 14.24 -5.46
N SER A 244 -4.70 14.52 -5.10
CA SER A 244 -5.24 15.87 -5.00
C SER A 244 -5.13 16.65 -6.32
N GLY A 245 -5.16 15.92 -7.46
CA GLY A 245 -5.03 16.51 -8.79
C GLY A 245 -3.60 16.90 -9.17
N ARG A 246 -2.60 16.25 -8.59
CA ARG A 246 -1.19 16.52 -8.89
C ARG A 246 -0.75 16.03 -10.27
N ARG A 247 -1.30 14.92 -10.75
CA ARG A 247 -0.93 14.38 -12.05
C ARG A 247 -1.48 15.26 -13.19
N HIS A 248 -0.65 15.49 -14.21
CA HIS A 248 -1.00 16.21 -15.42
C HIS A 248 -1.37 15.26 -16.57
N GLY A 249 -0.97 13.98 -16.50
CA GLY A 249 -1.31 12.96 -17.50
C GLY A 249 -2.66 12.28 -17.24
N ILE A 250 -3.23 11.68 -18.29
CA ILE A 250 -4.45 10.86 -18.26
C ILE A 250 -4.11 9.37 -18.13
#